data_f1deab9ded5b986bc56e9e262a92c297
#
_entry.id   f1deab9ded5b986bc56e9e262a92c297
#
_cell.length_a   1.000
_cell.length_b   1.000
_cell.length_c   1.000
_cell.angle_alpha   90.00
_cell.angle_beta   90.00
_cell.angle_gamma   90.00
#
_symmetry.space_group_name_H-M   'P 1'
#
loop_
_entity.id
_entity.type
_entity.pdbx_description
1 polymer ?
#
loop_
_entity_poly.entity_id
_entity_poly.type
_entity_poly.pdbx_seq_one_letter_code
_entity_poly.pdbx_strand_id
1 'polypeptide(L)'
;MSSATDLIEEWLRSPRPAVVFDFNGTLSDDEHILFDIFSDLFRVHLGWAMTAEDYRTDLLGRSDREIIEHAVTHHGGGTEEEVAELLRLRQGIYQQRVADHNPIGAAAAELVKLLADNQIPVGIVTGAQRDDVLAVLNGSPTGELVSFLIAEEDVNDGKPHPEGFLTAAAKLNRDPSDVLVFEDSVPGVQAAVAAGMHCIAVCADEPSSELRAVAPTIVPELSVDLVAAPLSRWRRGQPTPTPPAI
;
A
#
# COMPACT_ATOMS: atom_id res chain seq x y z
N MET A 1 18.09 -14.20 0.49
CA MET A 1 17.37 -12.98 0.12
C MET A 1 18.23 -12.18 -0.84
N SER A 2 17.68 -11.78 -1.99
CA SER A 2 18.34 -10.81 -2.88
C SER A 2 18.42 -9.47 -2.18
N SER A 3 19.42 -8.64 -2.49
CA SER A 3 19.40 -7.25 -2.02
C SER A 3 18.29 -6.47 -2.73
N ALA A 4 17.79 -5.39 -2.11
CA ALA A 4 16.82 -4.52 -2.76
C ALA A 4 17.34 -3.97 -4.10
N THR A 5 18.64 -3.68 -4.18
CA THR A 5 19.29 -3.23 -5.40
C THR A 5 19.23 -4.31 -6.49
N ASP A 6 19.54 -5.57 -6.17
CA ASP A 6 19.52 -6.66 -7.16
C ASP A 6 18.11 -6.86 -7.72
N LEU A 7 17.09 -6.85 -6.84
CA LEU A 7 15.69 -7.00 -7.22
C LEU A 7 15.23 -5.84 -8.12
N ILE A 8 15.59 -4.60 -7.78
CA ILE A 8 15.26 -3.42 -8.58
C ILE A 8 15.98 -3.45 -9.93
N GLU A 9 17.24 -3.86 -9.97
CA GLU A 9 17.95 -4.03 -11.25
C GLU A 9 17.35 -5.13 -12.12
N GLU A 10 16.85 -6.21 -11.53
CA GLU A 10 16.14 -7.26 -12.24
C GLU A 10 14.82 -6.73 -12.81
N TRP A 11 14.00 -6.07 -11.98
CA TRP A 11 12.76 -5.46 -12.41
C TRP A 11 12.97 -4.43 -13.54
N LEU A 12 13.99 -3.60 -13.47
CA LEU A 12 14.30 -2.60 -14.52
C LEU A 12 14.75 -3.23 -15.85
N ARG A 13 15.06 -4.54 -15.91
CA ARG A 13 15.26 -5.25 -17.20
C ARG A 13 13.96 -5.53 -17.93
N SER A 14 12.83 -5.37 -17.25
CA SER A 14 11.50 -5.47 -17.87
C SER A 14 11.36 -4.46 -19.00
N PRO A 15 10.68 -4.82 -20.10
CA PRO A 15 10.51 -3.93 -21.24
C PRO A 15 9.65 -2.69 -20.90
N ARG A 16 8.78 -2.81 -19.92
CA ARG A 16 7.82 -1.76 -19.57
C ARG A 16 7.60 -1.71 -18.05
N PRO A 17 8.62 -1.32 -17.26
CA PRO A 17 8.51 -1.31 -15.80
C PRO A 17 7.38 -0.40 -15.31
N ALA A 18 6.70 -0.84 -14.24
CA ALA A 18 5.66 -0.09 -13.53
C ALA A 18 5.77 -0.35 -12.03
N VAL A 19 5.23 0.55 -11.22
CA VAL A 19 5.24 0.42 -9.76
C VAL A 19 3.81 0.46 -9.23
N VAL A 20 3.53 -0.39 -8.27
CA VAL A 20 2.30 -0.38 -7.49
C VAL A 20 2.65 -0.28 -6.02
N PHE A 21 2.03 0.64 -5.32
CA PHE A 21 2.15 0.77 -3.88
C PHE A 21 0.90 0.21 -3.20
N ASP A 22 1.08 -0.49 -2.09
CA ASP A 22 0.07 -0.49 -1.07
C ASP A 22 -0.06 0.93 -0.47
N PHE A 23 -1.14 1.20 0.28
CA PHE A 23 -1.41 2.53 0.77
C PHE A 23 -1.07 2.69 2.24
N ASN A 24 -1.88 2.16 3.17
CA ASN A 24 -1.67 2.33 4.60
C ASN A 24 -0.42 1.58 5.08
N GLY A 25 0.43 2.22 5.87
CA GLY A 25 1.70 1.64 6.32
C GLY A 25 2.81 1.59 5.26
N THR A 26 2.47 1.83 3.98
CA THR A 26 3.43 1.82 2.86
C THR A 26 3.61 3.22 2.26
N LEU A 27 2.67 3.68 1.42
CA LEU A 27 2.73 5.02 0.82
C LEU A 27 2.30 6.11 1.81
N SER A 28 1.36 5.79 2.66
CA SER A 28 0.79 6.62 3.73
C SER A 28 1.28 6.11 5.08
N ASP A 29 1.94 6.96 5.86
CA ASP A 29 2.38 6.65 7.24
C ASP A 29 1.25 6.95 8.22
N ASP A 30 0.16 6.21 8.13
CA ASP A 30 -1.07 6.43 8.86
C ASP A 30 -1.51 5.28 9.78
N GLU A 31 -0.72 4.22 9.89
CA GLU A 31 -1.01 3.10 10.79
C GLU A 31 -1.25 3.55 12.24
N HIS A 32 -0.48 4.53 12.72
CA HIS A 32 -0.67 5.10 14.05
C HIS A 32 -2.01 5.86 14.17
N ILE A 33 -2.46 6.51 13.10
CA ILE A 33 -3.78 7.20 13.06
C ILE A 33 -4.90 6.17 13.13
N LEU A 34 -4.78 5.08 12.35
CA LEU A 34 -5.75 3.99 12.32
C LEU A 34 -5.84 3.28 13.66
N PHE A 35 -4.71 2.93 14.26
CA PHE A 35 -4.65 2.33 15.59
C PHE A 35 -5.37 3.19 16.64
N ASP A 36 -5.08 4.49 16.67
CA ASP A 36 -5.71 5.43 17.60
C ASP A 36 -7.22 5.49 17.41
N ILE A 37 -7.69 5.53 16.15
CA ILE A 37 -9.13 5.57 15.83
C ILE A 37 -9.81 4.30 16.29
N PHE A 38 -9.29 3.12 15.92
CA PHE A 38 -9.86 1.84 16.32
C PHE A 38 -9.85 1.65 17.83
N SER A 39 -8.72 1.99 18.49
CA SER A 39 -8.61 1.92 19.95
C SER A 39 -9.66 2.77 20.67
N ASP A 40 -9.87 4.00 20.23
CA ASP A 40 -10.88 4.89 20.79
C ASP A 40 -12.31 4.41 20.51
N LEU A 41 -12.61 4.00 19.28
CA LEU A 41 -13.93 3.50 18.90
C LEU A 41 -14.28 2.23 19.69
N PHE A 42 -13.37 1.26 19.76
CA PHE A 42 -13.64 0.01 20.46
C PHE A 42 -13.77 0.20 21.96
N ARG A 43 -12.97 1.08 22.55
CA ARG A 43 -13.11 1.44 23.95
C ARG A 43 -14.46 2.10 24.26
N VAL A 44 -14.93 3.01 23.42
CA VAL A 44 -16.17 3.76 23.64
C VAL A 44 -17.42 2.93 23.35
N HIS A 45 -17.42 2.20 22.24
CA HIS A 45 -18.62 1.51 21.75
C HIS A 45 -18.72 0.04 22.18
N LEU A 46 -17.58 -0.64 22.37
CA LEU A 46 -17.54 -2.06 22.70
C LEU A 46 -16.98 -2.35 24.11
N GLY A 47 -16.47 -1.32 24.81
CA GLY A 47 -15.81 -1.51 26.11
C GLY A 47 -14.48 -2.28 26.04
N TRP A 48 -13.93 -2.45 24.83
CA TRP A 48 -12.67 -3.17 24.61
C TRP A 48 -11.48 -2.21 24.59
N ALA A 49 -10.58 -2.37 25.57
CA ALA A 49 -9.32 -1.63 25.62
C ALA A 49 -8.27 -2.39 24.77
N MET A 50 -8.37 -2.26 23.45
CA MET A 50 -7.44 -2.86 22.50
C MET A 50 -6.01 -2.35 22.73
N THR A 51 -5.07 -3.28 22.82
CA THR A 51 -3.64 -2.96 22.96
C THR A 51 -2.94 -2.91 21.59
N ALA A 52 -1.75 -2.31 21.54
CA ALA A 52 -0.93 -2.34 20.33
C ALA A 52 -0.49 -3.77 19.94
N GLU A 53 -0.44 -4.70 20.92
CA GLU A 53 -0.16 -6.10 20.64
C GLU A 53 -1.34 -6.80 19.98
N ASP A 54 -2.58 -6.58 20.48
CA ASP A 54 -3.80 -7.10 19.86
C ASP A 54 -3.91 -6.62 18.43
N TYR A 55 -3.68 -5.31 18.19
CA TYR A 55 -3.73 -4.74 16.85
C TYR A 55 -2.72 -5.38 15.89
N ARG A 56 -1.45 -5.46 16.30
CA ARG A 56 -0.39 -6.04 15.45
C ARG A 56 -0.58 -7.53 15.17
N THR A 57 -1.09 -8.29 16.15
CA THR A 57 -1.18 -9.76 16.06
C THR A 57 -2.42 -10.19 15.28
N ASP A 58 -3.56 -9.54 15.56
CA ASP A 58 -4.85 -10.05 15.11
C ASP A 58 -5.50 -9.20 14.02
N LEU A 59 -5.12 -7.93 13.86
CA LEU A 59 -5.85 -6.97 13.04
C LEU A 59 -5.03 -6.36 11.90
N LEU A 60 -3.74 -6.14 12.10
CA LEU A 60 -2.88 -5.49 11.12
C LEU A 60 -2.89 -6.23 9.77
N GLY A 61 -3.07 -5.47 8.68
CA GLY A 61 -3.12 -5.98 7.32
C GLY A 61 -4.48 -6.54 6.87
N ARG A 62 -5.50 -6.45 7.74
CA ARG A 62 -6.90 -6.71 7.37
C ARG A 62 -7.56 -5.43 6.85
N SER A 63 -8.68 -5.60 6.13
CA SER A 63 -9.53 -4.46 5.77
C SER A 63 -10.22 -3.87 7.01
N ASP A 64 -10.62 -2.60 6.94
CA ASP A 64 -11.35 -1.92 8.02
C ASP A 64 -12.61 -2.69 8.43
N ARG A 65 -13.32 -3.24 7.46
CA ARG A 65 -14.49 -4.07 7.71
C ARG A 65 -14.15 -5.31 8.52
N GLU A 66 -13.12 -6.06 8.13
CA GLU A 66 -12.68 -7.26 8.85
C GLU A 66 -12.21 -6.96 10.27
N ILE A 67 -11.53 -5.81 10.47
CA ILE A 67 -11.11 -5.33 11.79
C ILE A 67 -12.34 -5.07 12.68
N ILE A 68 -13.32 -4.34 12.16
CA ILE A 68 -14.52 -3.98 12.91
C ILE A 68 -15.42 -5.20 13.13
N GLU A 69 -15.60 -6.08 12.14
CA GLU A 69 -16.34 -7.34 12.29
C GLU A 69 -15.72 -8.23 13.37
N HIS A 70 -14.40 -8.33 13.41
CA HIS A 70 -13.69 -9.04 14.47
C HIS A 70 -14.02 -8.44 15.85
N ALA A 71 -13.89 -7.13 15.99
CA ALA A 71 -14.14 -6.43 17.25
C ALA A 71 -15.60 -6.58 17.72
N VAL A 72 -16.56 -6.37 16.82
CA VAL A 72 -18.00 -6.48 17.12
C VAL A 72 -18.39 -7.92 17.47
N THR A 73 -17.82 -8.90 16.80
CA THR A 73 -18.10 -10.33 17.07
C THR A 73 -17.59 -10.75 18.45
N HIS A 74 -16.42 -10.27 18.86
CA HIS A 74 -15.78 -10.74 20.11
C HIS A 74 -16.09 -9.87 21.33
N HIS A 75 -16.45 -8.61 21.12
CA HIS A 75 -16.63 -7.62 22.20
C HIS A 75 -17.96 -6.85 22.15
N GLY A 76 -18.71 -6.94 21.06
CA GLY A 76 -19.99 -6.25 20.86
C GLY A 76 -21.21 -7.17 20.82
N GLY A 77 -22.28 -6.70 20.19
CA GLY A 77 -23.52 -7.46 19.99
C GLY A 77 -23.49 -8.40 18.78
N GLY A 78 -22.48 -8.31 17.92
CA GLY A 78 -22.33 -9.13 16.72
C GLY A 78 -23.30 -8.78 15.59
N THR A 79 -23.82 -7.56 15.53
CA THR A 79 -24.80 -7.15 14.50
C THR A 79 -24.15 -6.39 13.35
N GLU A 80 -24.70 -6.58 12.14
CA GLU A 80 -24.29 -5.82 10.95
C GLU A 80 -24.53 -4.30 11.10
N GLU A 81 -25.52 -3.91 11.89
CA GLU A 81 -25.81 -2.50 12.18
C GLU A 81 -24.69 -1.84 13.00
N GLU A 82 -24.12 -2.57 13.99
CA GLU A 82 -22.96 -2.10 14.76
C GLU A 82 -21.72 -1.99 13.86
N VAL A 83 -21.49 -2.94 12.97
CA VAL A 83 -20.39 -2.90 12.01
C VAL A 83 -20.51 -1.68 11.10
N ALA A 84 -21.68 -1.47 10.49
CA ALA A 84 -21.92 -0.34 9.60
C ALA A 84 -21.77 1.03 10.31
N GLU A 85 -22.23 1.14 11.55
CA GLU A 85 -22.09 2.37 12.33
C GLU A 85 -20.62 2.66 12.66
N LEU A 86 -19.86 1.66 13.10
CA LEU A 86 -18.45 1.84 13.44
C LEU A 86 -17.60 2.15 12.19
N LEU A 87 -17.89 1.54 11.04
CA LEU A 87 -17.25 1.88 9.75
C LEU A 87 -17.48 3.35 9.41
N ARG A 88 -18.73 3.82 9.51
CA ARG A 88 -19.09 5.21 9.21
C ARG A 88 -18.39 6.21 10.16
N LEU A 89 -18.33 5.89 11.44
CA LEU A 89 -17.65 6.73 12.44
C LEU A 89 -16.14 6.77 12.18
N ARG A 90 -15.53 5.60 11.94
CA ARG A 90 -14.10 5.47 11.63
C ARG A 90 -13.75 6.32 10.41
N GLN A 91 -14.51 6.19 9.32
CA GLN A 91 -14.27 6.94 8.08
C GLN A 91 -14.31 8.45 8.33
N GLY A 92 -15.34 8.95 9.01
CA GLY A 92 -15.46 10.39 9.29
C GLY A 92 -14.30 10.94 10.14
N ILE A 93 -13.86 10.18 11.14
CA ILE A 93 -12.73 10.58 12.00
C ILE A 93 -11.42 10.57 11.20
N TYR A 94 -11.19 9.53 10.38
CA TYR A 94 -9.98 9.41 9.55
C TYR A 94 -9.87 10.57 8.59
N GLN A 95 -10.92 10.85 7.81
CA GLN A 95 -10.93 11.94 6.84
C GLN A 95 -10.66 13.31 7.48
N GLN A 96 -11.18 13.54 8.69
CA GLN A 96 -10.89 14.77 9.43
C GLN A 96 -9.41 14.84 9.85
N ARG A 97 -8.83 13.75 10.36
CA ARG A 97 -7.44 13.73 10.82
C ARG A 97 -6.45 13.95 9.67
N VAL A 98 -6.68 13.30 8.52
CA VAL A 98 -5.77 13.42 7.36
C VAL A 98 -5.92 14.77 6.62
N ALA A 99 -7.07 15.44 6.75
CA ALA A 99 -7.25 16.80 6.22
C ALA A 99 -6.37 17.83 6.94
N ASP A 100 -6.12 17.61 8.23
CA ASP A 100 -5.27 18.48 9.04
C ASP A 100 -3.77 18.21 8.81
N HIS A 101 -3.42 16.96 8.50
CA HIS A 101 -2.05 16.53 8.28
C HIS A 101 -1.99 15.38 7.28
N ASN A 102 -1.44 15.64 6.08
CA ASN A 102 -1.30 14.60 5.06
C ASN A 102 -0.23 13.59 5.49
N PRO A 103 -0.57 12.30 5.59
CA PRO A 103 0.34 11.28 6.09
C PRO A 103 1.36 10.78 5.05
N ILE A 104 1.31 11.23 3.79
CA ILE A 104 2.34 10.87 2.81
C ILE A 104 3.63 11.62 3.14
N GLY A 105 4.63 10.88 3.61
CA GLY A 105 5.94 11.42 3.97
C GLY A 105 6.72 11.97 2.77
N ALA A 106 7.65 12.90 3.02
CA ALA A 106 8.45 13.52 1.97
C ALA A 106 9.24 12.49 1.14
N ALA A 107 9.82 11.47 1.77
CA ALA A 107 10.61 10.44 1.10
C ALA A 107 9.76 9.59 0.14
N ALA A 108 8.54 9.22 0.54
CA ALA A 108 7.59 8.51 -0.32
C ALA A 108 7.14 9.39 -1.49
N ALA A 109 6.81 10.66 -1.25
CA ALA A 109 6.43 11.62 -2.29
C ALA A 109 7.55 11.85 -3.30
N GLU A 110 8.80 11.97 -2.85
CA GLU A 110 9.98 12.12 -3.71
C GLU A 110 10.23 10.85 -4.55
N LEU A 111 10.00 9.66 -3.99
CA LEU A 111 10.10 8.40 -4.74
C LEU A 111 9.05 8.34 -5.84
N VAL A 112 7.77 8.64 -5.54
CA VAL A 112 6.70 8.69 -6.55
C VAL A 112 7.05 9.69 -7.65
N LYS A 113 7.52 10.87 -7.27
CA LYS A 113 7.97 11.89 -8.24
C LYS A 113 9.12 11.39 -9.11
N LEU A 114 10.13 10.76 -8.53
CA LEU A 114 11.27 10.22 -9.28
C LEU A 114 10.81 9.18 -10.31
N LEU A 115 9.88 8.28 -9.94
CA LEU A 115 9.31 7.29 -10.85
C LEU A 115 8.56 7.97 -12.01
N ALA A 116 7.69 8.93 -11.70
CA ALA A 116 6.92 9.67 -12.69
C ALA A 116 7.82 10.48 -13.65
N ASP A 117 8.85 11.16 -13.14
CA ASP A 117 9.84 11.89 -13.95
C ASP A 117 10.62 10.94 -14.91
N ASN A 118 10.67 9.64 -14.57
CA ASN A 118 11.25 8.60 -15.41
C ASN A 118 10.23 7.87 -16.29
N GLN A 119 8.98 8.37 -16.37
CA GLN A 119 7.88 7.79 -17.16
C GLN A 119 7.52 6.35 -16.73
N ILE A 120 7.80 6.00 -15.47
CA ILE A 120 7.36 4.75 -14.87
C ILE A 120 6.00 5.02 -14.21
N PRO A 121 4.93 4.40 -14.70
CA PRO A 121 3.60 4.62 -14.14
C PRO A 121 3.51 4.08 -12.71
N VAL A 122 2.80 4.82 -11.88
CA VAL A 122 2.55 4.50 -10.47
C VAL A 122 1.07 4.26 -10.26
N GLY A 123 0.72 3.17 -9.58
CA GLY A 123 -0.64 2.87 -9.14
C GLY A 123 -0.70 2.53 -7.65
N ILE A 124 -1.91 2.45 -7.13
CA ILE A 124 -2.19 2.03 -5.75
C ILE A 124 -3.12 0.83 -5.76
N VAL A 125 -2.82 -0.18 -4.93
CA VAL A 125 -3.67 -1.34 -4.63
C VAL A 125 -3.73 -1.49 -3.11
N THR A 126 -4.91 -1.30 -2.53
CA THR A 126 -5.09 -1.24 -1.08
C THR A 126 -6.33 -1.99 -0.61
N GLY A 127 -6.33 -2.43 0.64
CA GLY A 127 -7.51 -2.89 1.37
C GLY A 127 -8.31 -1.76 2.03
N ALA A 128 -7.88 -0.51 1.87
CA ALA A 128 -8.62 0.65 2.38
C ALA A 128 -9.79 1.02 1.46
N GLN A 129 -10.78 1.71 2.03
CA GLN A 129 -11.87 2.28 1.26
C GLN A 129 -11.39 3.42 0.36
N ARG A 130 -11.96 3.51 -0.82
CA ARG A 130 -11.61 4.52 -1.85
C ARG A 130 -11.65 5.95 -1.32
N ASP A 131 -12.68 6.29 -0.57
CA ASP A 131 -12.88 7.64 -0.07
C ASP A 131 -11.80 8.07 0.92
N ASP A 132 -11.23 7.15 1.69
CA ASP A 132 -10.13 7.42 2.61
C ASP A 132 -8.84 7.70 1.85
N VAL A 133 -8.53 6.87 0.86
CA VAL A 133 -7.36 7.10 -0.01
C VAL A 133 -7.48 8.45 -0.74
N LEU A 134 -8.66 8.74 -1.28
CA LEU A 134 -8.91 10.01 -1.95
C LEU A 134 -8.84 11.22 -1.01
N ALA A 135 -9.21 11.08 0.28
CA ALA A 135 -9.06 12.14 1.28
C ALA A 135 -7.59 12.56 1.46
N VAL A 136 -6.65 11.63 1.31
CA VAL A 136 -5.20 11.88 1.38
C VAL A 136 -4.63 12.36 0.05
N LEU A 137 -5.06 11.77 -1.08
CA LEU A 137 -4.50 12.06 -2.40
C LEU A 137 -5.01 13.36 -3.01
N ASN A 138 -6.28 13.72 -2.79
CA ASN A 138 -6.90 14.88 -3.41
C ASN A 138 -6.21 16.18 -3.01
N GLY A 139 -5.77 16.95 -4.02
CA GLY A 139 -5.05 18.20 -3.81
C GLY A 139 -3.59 18.02 -3.38
N SER A 140 -3.09 16.79 -3.31
CA SER A 140 -1.66 16.54 -3.04
C SER A 140 -0.87 16.38 -4.34
N PRO A 141 0.39 16.86 -4.40
CA PRO A 141 1.25 16.63 -5.56
C PRO A 141 1.47 15.15 -5.88
N THR A 142 1.46 14.29 -4.87
CA THR A 142 1.60 12.84 -5.05
C THR A 142 0.37 12.24 -5.74
N GLY A 143 -0.84 12.69 -5.36
CA GLY A 143 -2.08 12.23 -5.97
C GLY A 143 -2.18 12.53 -7.47
N GLU A 144 -1.63 13.66 -7.93
CA GLU A 144 -1.58 14.01 -9.34
C GLU A 144 -0.69 13.08 -10.19
N LEU A 145 0.24 12.36 -9.54
CA LEU A 145 1.19 11.45 -10.17
C LEU A 145 0.70 9.99 -10.18
N VAL A 146 -0.33 9.66 -9.39
CA VAL A 146 -0.92 8.33 -9.33
C VAL A 146 -1.84 8.10 -10.53
N SER A 147 -1.54 7.07 -11.32
CA SER A 147 -2.28 6.77 -12.56
C SER A 147 -3.64 6.11 -12.30
N PHE A 148 -3.78 5.34 -11.23
CA PHE A 148 -5.02 4.66 -10.84
C PHE A 148 -4.97 4.21 -9.38
N LEU A 149 -6.18 3.96 -8.85
CA LEU A 149 -6.43 3.37 -7.54
C LEU A 149 -7.29 2.12 -7.71
N ILE A 150 -6.91 1.03 -7.04
CA ILE A 150 -7.71 -0.15 -6.77
C ILE A 150 -7.88 -0.22 -5.26
N ALA A 151 -9.11 -0.01 -4.80
CA ALA A 151 -9.50 0.02 -3.40
C ALA A 151 -10.25 -1.28 -3.01
N GLU A 152 -10.64 -1.41 -1.74
CA GLU A 152 -11.39 -2.56 -1.23
C GLU A 152 -12.61 -2.89 -2.09
N GLU A 153 -13.35 -1.87 -2.54
CA GLU A 153 -14.60 -2.03 -3.29
C GLU A 153 -14.42 -2.50 -4.73
N ASP A 154 -13.20 -2.51 -5.24
CA ASP A 154 -12.90 -2.88 -6.64
C ASP A 154 -12.57 -4.37 -6.82
N VAL A 155 -12.48 -5.14 -5.72
CA VAL A 155 -12.12 -6.55 -5.73
C VAL A 155 -13.19 -7.39 -5.04
N ASN A 156 -13.32 -8.64 -5.45
CA ASN A 156 -14.18 -9.60 -4.77
C ASN A 156 -13.43 -10.29 -3.61
N ASP A 157 -12.17 -10.62 -3.86
CA ASP A 157 -11.28 -11.26 -2.90
C ASP A 157 -10.11 -10.32 -2.57
N GLY A 158 -10.07 -9.84 -1.32
CA GLY A 158 -8.99 -9.00 -0.81
C GLY A 158 -7.69 -9.79 -0.59
N LYS A 159 -6.60 -9.09 -0.23
CA LYS A 159 -5.32 -9.67 0.17
C LYS A 159 -5.54 -10.74 1.26
N PRO A 160 -4.93 -11.94 1.18
CA PRO A 160 -3.78 -12.32 0.35
C PRO A 160 -4.14 -12.82 -1.07
N HIS A 161 -5.39 -12.71 -1.53
CA HIS A 161 -5.75 -13.06 -2.89
C HIS A 161 -5.10 -12.08 -3.89
N PRO A 162 -4.56 -12.54 -5.04
CA PRO A 162 -3.82 -11.69 -5.97
C PRO A 162 -4.69 -10.80 -6.87
N GLU A 163 -6.03 -10.81 -6.73
CA GLU A 163 -6.98 -10.16 -7.64
C GLU A 163 -6.67 -8.67 -7.85
N GLY A 164 -6.44 -7.92 -6.77
CA GLY A 164 -6.15 -6.49 -6.86
C GLY A 164 -4.87 -6.20 -7.67
N PHE A 165 -3.80 -6.94 -7.42
CA PHE A 165 -2.54 -6.78 -8.16
C PHE A 165 -2.65 -7.23 -9.62
N LEU A 166 -3.34 -8.33 -9.91
CA LEU A 166 -3.60 -8.75 -11.28
C LEU A 166 -4.46 -7.73 -12.05
N THR A 167 -5.45 -7.13 -11.39
CA THR A 167 -6.25 -6.04 -11.93
C THR A 167 -5.39 -4.80 -12.22
N ALA A 168 -4.42 -4.49 -11.34
CA ALA A 168 -3.45 -3.41 -11.54
C ALA A 168 -2.60 -3.67 -12.80
N ALA A 169 -2.04 -4.87 -12.96
CA ALA A 169 -1.28 -5.24 -14.15
C ALA A 169 -2.10 -5.07 -15.44
N ALA A 170 -3.36 -5.52 -15.42
CA ALA A 170 -4.28 -5.38 -16.53
C ALA A 170 -4.58 -3.90 -16.86
N LYS A 171 -4.86 -3.05 -15.85
CA LYS A 171 -5.05 -1.60 -16.04
C LYS A 171 -3.82 -0.92 -16.63
N LEU A 172 -2.63 -1.33 -16.22
CA LEU A 172 -1.36 -0.84 -16.75
C LEU A 172 -1.04 -1.39 -18.15
N ASN A 173 -1.75 -2.42 -18.60
CA ASN A 173 -1.40 -3.21 -19.77
C ASN A 173 0.05 -3.70 -19.68
N ARG A 174 0.38 -4.39 -18.57
CA ARG A 174 1.70 -4.94 -18.22
C ARG A 174 1.58 -6.41 -17.89
N ASP A 175 2.64 -7.16 -18.15
CA ASP A 175 2.78 -8.46 -17.54
C ASP A 175 3.08 -8.28 -16.03
N PRO A 176 2.59 -9.18 -15.15
CA PRO A 176 2.89 -9.07 -13.72
C PRO A 176 4.38 -8.96 -13.40
N SER A 177 5.25 -9.66 -14.15
CA SER A 177 6.71 -9.58 -14.00
C SER A 177 7.32 -8.21 -14.35
N ASP A 178 6.57 -7.32 -15.01
CA ASP A 178 6.98 -5.93 -15.27
C ASP A 178 6.69 -5.00 -14.06
N VAL A 179 5.98 -5.49 -13.04
CA VAL A 179 5.49 -4.67 -11.92
C VAL A 179 6.31 -4.91 -10.66
N LEU A 180 6.76 -3.82 -10.05
CA LEU A 180 7.33 -3.80 -8.71
C LEU A 180 6.27 -3.33 -7.72
N VAL A 181 6.07 -4.09 -6.65
CA VAL A 181 5.15 -3.77 -5.55
C VAL A 181 5.96 -3.34 -4.33
N PHE A 182 5.53 -2.27 -3.66
CA PHE A 182 5.91 -1.93 -2.31
C PHE A 182 4.74 -2.21 -1.37
N GLU A 183 5.00 -2.91 -0.28
CA GLU A 183 4.01 -3.44 0.66
C GLU A 183 4.60 -3.54 2.07
N ASP A 184 3.79 -3.53 3.13
CA ASP A 184 4.26 -3.67 4.51
C ASP A 184 3.70 -4.91 5.23
N SER A 185 2.60 -5.48 4.73
CA SER A 185 1.85 -6.54 5.38
C SER A 185 2.15 -7.94 4.83
N VAL A 186 2.00 -8.97 5.67
CA VAL A 186 2.12 -10.38 5.25
C VAL A 186 1.10 -10.73 4.16
N PRO A 187 -0.22 -10.41 4.30
CA PRO A 187 -1.19 -10.71 3.26
C PRO A 187 -0.90 -10.01 1.93
N GLY A 188 -0.45 -8.76 1.97
CA GLY A 188 -0.14 -8.01 0.77
C GLY A 188 1.08 -8.52 0.03
N VAL A 189 2.17 -8.85 0.75
CA VAL A 189 3.34 -9.51 0.15
C VAL A 189 2.95 -10.84 -0.49
N GLN A 190 2.13 -11.65 0.20
CA GLN A 190 1.64 -12.92 -0.36
C GLN A 190 0.83 -12.69 -1.64
N ALA A 191 -0.05 -11.71 -1.67
CA ALA A 191 -0.85 -11.35 -2.84
C ALA A 191 0.03 -10.90 -4.02
N ALA A 192 1.02 -10.05 -3.79
CA ALA A 192 1.95 -9.58 -4.82
C ALA A 192 2.79 -10.72 -5.41
N VAL A 193 3.33 -11.60 -4.54
CA VAL A 193 4.10 -12.78 -4.96
C VAL A 193 3.20 -13.77 -5.72
N ALA A 194 1.98 -14.01 -5.24
CA ALA A 194 1.00 -14.89 -5.92
C ALA A 194 0.57 -14.32 -7.29
N ALA A 195 0.56 -13.00 -7.45
CA ALA A 195 0.35 -12.33 -8.74
C ALA A 195 1.54 -12.49 -9.71
N GLY A 196 2.70 -12.97 -9.26
CA GLY A 196 3.92 -13.08 -10.07
C GLY A 196 4.68 -11.76 -10.23
N MET A 197 4.49 -10.82 -9.31
CA MET A 197 5.15 -9.51 -9.31
C MET A 197 6.43 -9.52 -8.47
N HIS A 198 7.34 -8.60 -8.77
CA HIS A 198 8.41 -8.26 -7.85
C HIS A 198 7.84 -7.57 -6.62
N CYS A 199 8.34 -7.91 -5.43
CA CYS A 199 7.83 -7.32 -4.20
C CYS A 199 8.97 -6.94 -3.25
N ILE A 200 8.91 -5.73 -2.71
CA ILE A 200 9.75 -5.23 -1.62
C ILE A 200 8.83 -4.91 -0.45
N ALA A 201 9.07 -5.59 0.67
CA ALA A 201 8.39 -5.25 1.91
C ALA A 201 9.04 -4.03 2.57
N VAL A 202 8.22 -3.11 3.08
CA VAL A 202 8.64 -1.94 3.83
C VAL A 202 8.33 -2.20 5.30
N CYS A 203 9.31 -2.12 6.18
CA CYS A 203 9.12 -2.37 7.60
C CYS A 203 10.16 -1.59 8.40
N ALA A 204 9.71 -0.52 9.09
CA ALA A 204 10.59 0.36 9.86
C ALA A 204 11.14 -0.34 11.12
N ASP A 205 10.34 -1.18 11.72
CA ASP A 205 10.67 -1.94 12.92
C ASP A 205 11.34 -3.28 12.58
N GLU A 206 11.57 -4.09 13.61
CA GLU A 206 12.04 -5.47 13.43
C GLU A 206 10.92 -6.30 12.76
N PRO A 207 11.13 -6.80 11.52
CA PRO A 207 10.11 -7.56 10.81
C PRO A 207 9.72 -8.84 11.55
N SER A 208 8.44 -9.19 11.51
CA SER A 208 7.94 -10.44 12.08
C SER A 208 8.55 -11.67 11.40
N SER A 209 8.50 -12.83 12.06
CA SER A 209 8.94 -14.11 11.48
C SER A 209 8.14 -14.48 10.22
N GLU A 210 6.86 -14.15 10.22
CA GLU A 210 5.93 -14.36 9.11
C GLU A 210 6.30 -13.48 7.90
N LEU A 211 6.56 -12.18 8.12
CA LEU A 211 6.97 -11.28 7.05
C LEU A 211 8.32 -11.70 6.45
N ARG A 212 9.29 -12.09 7.30
CA ARG A 212 10.59 -12.62 6.84
C ARG A 212 10.44 -13.90 6.02
N ALA A 213 9.42 -14.73 6.31
CA ALA A 213 9.20 -15.99 5.60
C ALA A 213 8.63 -15.79 4.20
N VAL A 214 7.85 -14.73 3.97
CA VAL A 214 7.14 -14.49 2.70
C VAL A 214 7.80 -13.42 1.83
N ALA A 215 8.46 -12.42 2.44
CA ALA A 215 9.03 -11.29 1.71
C ALA A 215 10.33 -11.67 0.98
N PRO A 216 10.42 -11.45 -0.34
CA PRO A 216 11.67 -11.65 -1.09
C PRO A 216 12.80 -10.72 -0.63
N THR A 217 12.42 -9.49 -0.27
CA THR A 217 13.32 -8.41 0.18
C THR A 217 12.56 -7.50 1.14
N ILE A 218 13.25 -7.01 2.18
CA ILE A 218 12.69 -6.08 3.17
C ILE A 218 13.61 -4.86 3.25
N VAL A 219 13.00 -3.66 3.28
CA VAL A 219 13.67 -2.37 3.47
C VAL A 219 13.05 -1.62 4.65
N PRO A 220 13.78 -0.74 5.34
CA PRO A 220 13.24 -0.05 6.50
C PRO A 220 12.25 1.07 6.14
N GLU A 221 12.38 1.67 4.95
CA GLU A 221 11.57 2.81 4.54
C GLU A 221 11.56 2.95 3.01
N LEU A 222 10.56 3.65 2.49
CA LEU A 222 10.56 4.14 1.11
C LEU A 222 11.55 5.30 0.98
N SER A 223 12.44 5.23 -0.01
CA SER A 223 13.33 6.34 -0.32
C SER A 223 13.75 6.34 -1.79
N VAL A 224 14.13 7.51 -2.29
CA VAL A 224 14.69 7.66 -3.64
C VAL A 224 15.97 6.86 -3.83
N ASP A 225 16.74 6.63 -2.78
CA ASP A 225 18.02 5.91 -2.82
C ASP A 225 17.84 4.46 -3.25
N LEU A 226 16.67 3.87 -2.99
CA LEU A 226 16.34 2.51 -3.45
C LEU A 226 16.46 2.39 -4.98
N VAL A 227 16.00 3.40 -5.72
CA VAL A 227 15.84 3.31 -7.17
C VAL A 227 16.72 4.27 -7.97
N ALA A 228 17.25 5.35 -7.36
CA ALA A 228 17.96 6.41 -8.07
C ALA A 228 19.18 5.92 -8.86
N ALA A 229 20.04 5.12 -8.23
CA ALA A 229 21.23 4.60 -8.87
C ALA A 229 20.92 3.54 -9.96
N PRO A 230 20.05 2.53 -9.71
CA PRO A 230 19.56 1.62 -10.74
C PRO A 230 18.88 2.35 -11.91
N LEU A 231 17.98 3.30 -11.65
CA LEU A 231 17.29 4.08 -12.69
C LEU A 231 18.25 4.88 -13.56
N SER A 232 19.26 5.49 -12.95
CA SER A 232 20.28 6.23 -13.70
C SER A 232 21.07 5.35 -14.67
N ARG A 233 21.32 4.08 -14.30
CA ARG A 233 21.94 3.09 -15.19
C ARG A 233 21.00 2.64 -16.29
N TRP A 234 19.75 2.33 -15.93
CA TRP A 234 18.72 1.92 -16.86
C TRP A 234 18.48 2.96 -17.96
N ARG A 235 18.34 4.27 -17.60
CA ARG A 235 18.18 5.35 -18.58
C ARG A 235 19.33 5.44 -19.58
N ARG A 236 20.56 5.25 -19.14
CA ARG A 236 21.72 5.27 -20.06
C ARG A 236 21.71 4.14 -21.09
N GLY A 237 21.01 3.05 -20.81
CA GLY A 237 20.84 1.91 -21.72
C GLY A 237 19.64 2.02 -22.67
N GLN A 238 18.75 2.99 -22.46
CA GLN A 238 17.57 3.17 -23.32
C GLN A 238 17.93 3.93 -24.61
N PRO A 239 17.35 3.54 -25.77
CA PRO A 239 17.48 4.32 -26.98
C PRO A 239 16.92 5.72 -26.77
N THR A 240 17.63 6.74 -27.23
CA THR A 240 17.13 8.13 -27.21
C THR A 240 15.79 8.21 -27.93
N PRO A 241 14.74 8.84 -27.36
CA PRO A 241 13.48 9.02 -28.06
C PRO A 241 13.72 9.74 -29.38
N THR A 242 13.28 9.15 -30.50
CA THR A 242 13.30 9.83 -31.78
C THR A 242 12.32 11.01 -31.69
N PRO A 243 12.75 12.24 -31.99
CA PRO A 243 11.81 13.37 -32.00
C PRO A 243 10.68 13.07 -32.97
N PRO A 244 9.43 13.51 -32.66
CA PRO A 244 8.33 13.35 -33.60
C PRO A 244 8.71 13.96 -34.93
N ALA A 245 8.42 13.25 -36.01
CA ALA A 245 8.59 13.78 -37.37
C ALA A 245 7.71 15.02 -37.50
N ILE A 246 8.30 16.16 -37.88
CA ILE A 246 7.65 17.44 -38.15
C ILE A 246 6.77 17.32 -39.39
#